data_2f06655afdf4a0201610dfbc5b9834fa
#
_entry.id   2f06655afdf4a0201610dfbc5b9834fa
#
_cell.length_a   1.000
_cell.length_b   1.000
_cell.length_c   1.000
_cell.angle_alpha   90.00
_cell.angle_beta   90.00
_cell.angle_gamma   90.00
#
_symmetry.space_group_name_H-M   'P 1'
#
loop_
_entity.id
_entity.type
_entity.pdbx_description
1 polymer ?
#
loop_
_entity_poly.entity_id
_entity_poly.type
_entity_poly.pdbx_seq_one_letter_code
_entity_poly.pdbx_strand_id
1 'polypeptide(L)'
;MSIFKKTILLLLLLPTVLLVIIPHSTASVASYLTPVTLAVIPITLLNAFLTVWEFHKHSRWTWLFAIAFLVSGWQVSETIGFGISSRKVHSEMFPIRIVSWNVRDFQLKSETLLKASNVLLAEKPDILCFQERPHTNLLAWDTIKAAFPDYPYTAINSREDEVLNLAILSRWPVSGLKEFYFPESYNKIIQADIHIGKQTIRLFNVHLQTTGVTPGMERKSVIQIMQKHALKRNKQAQLLHEAIQSSPYPVLVCGDFNDVPSSFAYTQVSQGLRDCFKEAGYGWGNTYQSLGNLFRIDYMLCSKQSVVTDYNLISNSWSDHKIQCATIYYPSN
;
A
#
# COMPACT_ATOMS: atom_id res chain seq x y z
N MET A 1 -13.92 41.83 11.83
CA MET A 1 -14.37 40.71 11.02
C MET A 1 -15.65 40.16 11.63
N SER A 2 -16.72 39.97 10.84
CA SER A 2 -18.02 39.44 11.34
C SER A 2 -17.87 38.02 11.89
N ILE A 3 -18.75 37.67 12.84
CA ILE A 3 -18.81 36.31 13.41
C ILE A 3 -18.98 35.25 12.27
N PHE A 4 -19.85 35.56 11.31
CA PHE A 4 -20.08 34.73 10.14
C PHE A 4 -18.80 34.40 9.36
N LYS A 5 -17.94 35.41 9.08
CA LYS A 5 -16.68 35.20 8.39
C LYS A 5 -15.73 34.32 9.21
N LYS A 6 -15.67 34.51 10.54
CA LYS A 6 -14.84 33.68 11.42
C LYS A 6 -15.26 32.21 11.38
N THR A 7 -16.58 31.96 11.42
CA THR A 7 -17.15 30.61 11.36
C THR A 7 -16.79 29.91 10.06
N ILE A 8 -16.90 30.60 8.90
CA ILE A 8 -16.52 30.02 7.60
C ILE A 8 -15.04 29.64 7.60
N LEU A 9 -14.15 30.53 8.06
CA LEU A 9 -12.71 30.23 8.07
C LEU A 9 -12.36 29.05 8.99
N LEU A 10 -13.03 28.90 10.12
CA LEU A 10 -12.88 27.75 11.00
C LEU A 10 -13.39 26.46 10.36
N LEU A 11 -14.53 26.51 9.66
CA LEU A 11 -15.06 25.33 8.93
C LEU A 11 -14.10 24.88 7.81
N LEU A 12 -13.39 25.79 7.16
CA LEU A 12 -12.39 25.44 6.13
C LEU A 12 -11.15 24.76 6.71
N LEU A 13 -10.86 24.91 8.00
CA LEU A 13 -9.77 24.19 8.68
C LEU A 13 -10.16 22.78 9.11
N LEU A 14 -11.47 22.49 9.24
CA LEU A 14 -11.96 21.21 9.75
C LEU A 14 -11.42 19.99 8.98
N PRO A 15 -11.38 19.97 7.63
CA PRO A 15 -10.82 18.83 6.90
C PRO A 15 -9.37 18.52 7.27
N THR A 16 -8.54 19.55 7.52
CA THR A 16 -7.15 19.35 7.95
C THR A 16 -7.06 18.74 9.35
N VAL A 17 -7.90 19.17 10.27
CA VAL A 17 -7.99 18.57 11.61
C VAL A 17 -8.40 17.10 11.51
N LEU A 18 -9.38 16.79 10.66
CA LEU A 18 -9.83 15.42 10.42
C LEU A 18 -8.71 14.55 9.83
N LEU A 19 -7.89 15.06 8.89
CA LEU A 19 -6.74 14.31 8.36
C LEU A 19 -5.76 13.84 9.45
N VAL A 20 -5.59 14.62 10.52
CA VAL A 20 -4.73 14.23 11.65
C VAL A 20 -5.41 13.20 12.55
N ILE A 21 -6.71 13.32 12.77
CA ILE A 21 -7.45 12.49 13.73
C ILE A 21 -7.79 11.12 13.16
N ILE A 22 -8.16 11.04 11.87
CA ILE A 22 -8.68 9.82 11.24
C ILE A 22 -7.71 8.63 11.38
N PRO A 23 -6.40 8.74 11.11
CA PRO A 23 -5.46 7.62 11.21
C PRO A 23 -5.36 7.03 12.63
N HIS A 24 -5.66 7.82 13.65
CA HIS A 24 -5.57 7.46 15.08
C HIS A 24 -6.93 7.21 15.76
N SER A 25 -8.01 7.23 14.98
CA SER A 25 -9.36 7.00 15.49
C SER A 25 -9.70 5.50 15.56
N THR A 26 -10.96 5.15 15.76
CA THR A 26 -11.43 3.77 15.64
C THR A 26 -11.69 3.40 14.17
N ALA A 27 -11.64 2.10 13.85
CA ALA A 27 -11.95 1.60 12.51
C ALA A 27 -13.31 2.09 11.98
N SER A 28 -14.30 2.19 12.86
CA SER A 28 -15.65 2.69 12.52
C SER A 28 -15.64 4.18 12.20
N VAL A 29 -15.06 5.02 13.07
CA VAL A 29 -14.98 6.48 12.84
C VAL A 29 -14.20 6.77 11.57
N ALA A 30 -13.03 6.13 11.39
CA ALA A 30 -12.22 6.29 10.19
C ALA A 30 -12.98 5.93 8.91
N SER A 31 -13.82 4.89 8.95
CA SER A 31 -14.58 4.47 7.77
C SER A 31 -15.59 5.52 7.29
N TYR A 32 -16.24 6.23 8.19
CA TYR A 32 -17.14 7.33 7.84
C TYR A 32 -16.42 8.52 7.20
N LEU A 33 -15.17 8.73 7.57
CA LEU A 33 -14.37 9.89 7.16
C LEU A 33 -13.38 9.58 6.01
N THR A 34 -13.42 8.38 5.45
CA THR A 34 -12.55 7.97 4.32
C THR A 34 -12.52 8.97 3.16
N PRO A 35 -13.63 9.63 2.74
CA PRO A 35 -13.54 10.64 1.68
C PRO A 35 -12.58 11.80 1.99
N VAL A 36 -12.37 12.12 3.26
CA VAL A 36 -11.43 13.18 3.68
C VAL A 36 -9.98 12.76 3.43
N THR A 37 -9.63 11.51 3.72
CA THR A 37 -8.26 11.00 3.48
C THR A 37 -7.91 10.94 2.01
N LEU A 38 -8.86 10.59 1.15
CA LEU A 38 -8.70 10.61 -0.30
C LEU A 38 -8.58 12.03 -0.87
N ALA A 39 -9.10 13.02 -0.15
CA ALA A 39 -9.05 14.44 -0.53
C ALA A 39 -7.82 15.18 0.01
N VAL A 40 -6.78 14.49 0.50
CA VAL A 40 -5.60 15.12 1.11
C VAL A 40 -4.92 16.15 0.19
N ILE A 41 -4.76 15.84 -1.10
CA ILE A 41 -4.16 16.76 -2.09
C ILE A 41 -5.02 18.03 -2.27
N PRO A 42 -6.31 17.96 -2.63
CA PRO A 42 -7.13 19.17 -2.75
C PRO A 42 -7.26 19.96 -1.45
N ILE A 43 -7.26 19.30 -0.28
CA ILE A 43 -7.24 20.00 1.02
C ILE A 43 -5.94 20.81 1.17
N THR A 44 -4.80 20.20 0.82
CA THR A 44 -3.49 20.87 0.89
C THR A 44 -3.42 22.07 -0.05
N LEU A 45 -3.89 21.93 -1.29
CA LEU A 45 -3.95 23.03 -2.27
C LEU A 45 -4.89 24.16 -1.80
N LEU A 46 -6.03 23.83 -1.19
CA LEU A 46 -6.94 24.82 -0.59
C LEU A 46 -6.25 25.58 0.54
N ASN A 47 -5.55 24.89 1.44
CA ASN A 47 -4.81 25.52 2.52
C ASN A 47 -3.70 26.45 2.00
N ALA A 48 -2.96 26.05 0.96
CA ALA A 48 -1.98 26.89 0.30
C ALA A 48 -2.62 28.17 -0.28
N PHE A 49 -3.71 28.00 -1.02
CA PHE A 49 -4.45 29.14 -1.59
C PHE A 49 -4.94 30.09 -0.50
N LEU A 50 -5.55 29.58 0.56
CA LEU A 50 -6.07 30.41 1.67
C LEU A 50 -4.94 31.10 2.44
N THR A 51 -3.78 30.47 2.56
CA THR A 51 -2.59 31.10 3.15
C THR A 51 -2.20 32.34 2.36
N VAL A 52 -2.04 32.21 1.04
CA VAL A 52 -1.68 33.34 0.15
C VAL A 52 -2.79 34.41 0.17
N TRP A 53 -4.04 34.02 0.09
CA TRP A 53 -5.20 34.91 0.09
C TRP A 53 -5.31 35.75 1.37
N GLU A 54 -5.18 35.14 2.54
CA GLU A 54 -5.25 35.85 3.82
C GLU A 54 -3.95 36.67 4.09
N PHE A 55 -2.80 36.25 3.54
CA PHE A 55 -1.56 37.02 3.57
C PHE A 55 -1.71 38.38 2.86
N HIS A 56 -2.25 38.41 1.65
CA HIS A 56 -2.53 39.62 0.91
C HIS A 56 -3.51 40.56 1.63
N LYS A 57 -4.32 40.04 2.55
CA LYS A 57 -5.22 40.83 3.39
C LYS A 57 -4.61 41.29 4.72
N HIS A 58 -3.30 41.01 4.93
CA HIS A 58 -2.63 41.25 6.21
C HIS A 58 -3.40 40.68 7.41
N SER A 59 -4.01 39.51 7.23
CA SER A 59 -4.89 38.88 8.20
C SER A 59 -4.10 37.92 9.09
N ARG A 60 -4.41 37.92 10.40
CA ARG A 60 -3.83 36.91 11.32
C ARG A 60 -4.25 35.46 11.02
N TRP A 61 -5.28 35.24 10.20
CA TRP A 61 -5.69 33.92 9.72
C TRP A 61 -4.65 33.28 8.79
N THR A 62 -3.76 34.06 8.20
CA THR A 62 -2.61 33.59 7.41
C THR A 62 -1.84 32.49 8.14
N TRP A 63 -1.53 32.72 9.41
CA TRP A 63 -0.73 31.76 10.19
C TRP A 63 -1.47 30.44 10.44
N LEU A 64 -2.79 30.49 10.66
CA LEU A 64 -3.59 29.28 10.84
C LEU A 64 -3.66 28.45 9.56
N PHE A 65 -3.84 29.07 8.39
CA PHE A 65 -3.82 28.36 7.11
C PHE A 65 -2.41 27.91 6.72
N ALA A 66 -1.36 28.64 7.07
CA ALA A 66 0.02 28.21 6.89
C ALA A 66 0.32 26.96 7.71
N ILE A 67 -0.10 26.90 8.97
CA ILE A 67 0.02 25.69 9.78
C ILE A 67 -0.81 24.55 9.17
N ALA A 68 -2.05 24.80 8.75
CA ALA A 68 -2.89 23.79 8.09
C ALA A 68 -2.26 23.28 6.79
N PHE A 69 -1.63 24.17 6.01
CA PHE A 69 -0.86 23.78 4.81
C PHE A 69 0.33 22.88 5.15
N LEU A 70 1.12 23.21 6.17
CA LEU A 70 2.24 22.40 6.60
C LEU A 70 1.79 21.02 7.11
N VAL A 71 0.70 20.96 7.88
CA VAL A 71 0.14 19.70 8.41
C VAL A 71 -0.41 18.82 7.30
N SER A 72 -1.22 19.38 6.39
CA SER A 72 -1.74 18.60 5.25
C SER A 72 -0.65 18.27 4.24
N GLY A 73 0.34 19.15 4.05
CA GLY A 73 1.53 18.92 3.23
C GLY A 73 2.40 17.77 3.76
N TRP A 74 2.52 17.65 5.08
CA TRP A 74 3.17 16.50 5.69
C TRP A 74 2.48 15.18 5.27
N GLN A 75 1.16 15.12 5.29
CA GLN A 75 0.41 13.93 4.82
C GLN A 75 0.65 13.64 3.33
N VAL A 76 0.71 14.68 2.48
CA VAL A 76 1.06 14.53 1.06
C VAL A 76 2.51 14.05 0.89
N SER A 77 3.43 14.48 1.75
CA SER A 77 4.84 14.06 1.69
C SER A 77 5.03 12.56 1.88
N GLU A 78 4.05 11.85 2.48
CA GLU A 78 4.06 10.40 2.58
C GLU A 78 3.95 9.71 1.20
N THR A 79 3.54 10.44 0.16
CA THR A 79 3.52 9.98 -1.24
C THR A 79 4.75 10.41 -2.04
N ILE A 80 5.73 11.07 -1.41
CA ILE A 80 6.95 11.57 -2.07
C ILE A 80 8.16 10.86 -1.48
N GLY A 81 8.98 10.28 -2.35
CA GLY A 81 10.29 9.70 -2.01
C GLY A 81 11.43 10.63 -2.40
N PHE A 82 12.47 10.69 -1.58
CA PHE A 82 13.64 11.54 -1.81
C PHE A 82 14.87 10.78 -2.26
N GLY A 83 14.80 9.44 -2.37
CA GLY A 83 15.90 8.59 -2.84
C GLY A 83 17.09 8.53 -1.89
N ILE A 84 16.90 8.91 -0.63
CA ILE A 84 17.99 9.02 0.34
C ILE A 84 17.87 7.85 1.32
N SER A 85 18.54 6.74 1.02
CA SER A 85 18.74 5.71 2.04
C SER A 85 19.75 6.23 3.07
N SER A 86 19.28 6.57 4.25
CA SER A 86 20.11 7.18 5.31
C SER A 86 20.90 6.16 6.12
N ARG A 87 20.70 4.86 5.90
CA ARG A 87 21.28 3.79 6.72
C ARG A 87 22.39 3.05 6.01
N LYS A 88 23.42 2.72 6.76
CA LYS A 88 24.52 1.89 6.29
C LYS A 88 24.15 0.41 6.42
N VAL A 89 24.44 -0.35 5.37
CA VAL A 89 24.41 -1.81 5.42
C VAL A 89 25.64 -2.28 6.20
N HIS A 90 25.44 -3.14 7.18
CA HIS A 90 26.50 -3.80 7.93
C HIS A 90 26.84 -5.15 7.31
N SER A 91 28.07 -5.62 7.49
CA SER A 91 28.58 -6.88 6.92
C SER A 91 27.79 -8.13 7.34
N GLU A 92 27.10 -8.06 8.45
CA GLU A 92 26.26 -9.15 9.01
C GLU A 92 24.83 -9.15 8.47
N MET A 93 24.50 -8.29 7.50
CA MET A 93 23.17 -8.24 6.90
C MET A 93 23.16 -8.98 5.57
N PHE A 94 22.04 -9.62 5.25
CA PHE A 94 21.84 -10.30 3.97
C PHE A 94 20.73 -9.61 3.16
N PRO A 95 20.93 -9.46 1.84
CA PRO A 95 19.97 -8.82 0.95
C PRO A 95 18.84 -9.76 0.54
N ILE A 96 17.67 -9.20 0.36
CA ILE A 96 16.54 -9.81 -0.31
C ILE A 96 16.03 -8.81 -1.35
N ARG A 97 15.96 -9.23 -2.61
CA ARG A 97 15.31 -8.48 -3.65
C ARG A 97 13.90 -9.03 -3.87
N ILE A 98 12.91 -8.18 -3.67
CA ILE A 98 11.51 -8.55 -3.77
C ILE A 98 10.79 -7.72 -4.81
N VAL A 99 9.85 -8.37 -5.50
CA VAL A 99 8.87 -7.73 -6.37
C VAL A 99 7.48 -7.99 -5.81
N SER A 100 6.64 -6.97 -5.75
CA SER A 100 5.20 -7.06 -5.47
C SER A 100 4.40 -6.38 -6.56
N TRP A 101 3.34 -7.04 -7.01
CA TRP A 101 2.53 -6.51 -8.08
C TRP A 101 1.11 -7.08 -8.07
N ASN A 102 0.11 -6.20 -8.10
CA ASN A 102 -1.26 -6.56 -8.45
C ASN A 102 -1.30 -6.79 -9.97
N VAL A 103 -1.40 -8.04 -10.37
CA VAL A 103 -1.24 -8.47 -11.78
C VAL A 103 -2.51 -8.31 -12.61
N ARG A 104 -3.65 -7.98 -11.98
CA ARG A 104 -4.95 -7.82 -12.64
C ARG A 104 -5.22 -8.98 -13.61
N ASP A 105 -5.20 -10.20 -13.08
CA ASP A 105 -5.40 -11.46 -13.80
C ASP A 105 -4.49 -11.66 -15.04
N PHE A 106 -3.37 -10.91 -15.18
CA PHE A 106 -2.55 -10.84 -16.39
C PHE A 106 -3.40 -10.58 -17.67
N GLN A 107 -4.55 -9.90 -17.51
CA GLN A 107 -5.57 -9.71 -18.56
C GLN A 107 -6.07 -11.03 -19.17
N LEU A 108 -5.93 -12.15 -18.45
CA LEU A 108 -6.23 -13.52 -18.91
C LEU A 108 -5.55 -13.90 -20.24
N LYS A 109 -4.34 -13.39 -20.49
CA LYS A 109 -3.58 -13.60 -21.74
C LYS A 109 -2.19 -14.14 -21.46
N SER A 110 -1.86 -15.28 -22.07
CA SER A 110 -0.51 -15.87 -21.99
C SER A 110 0.58 -14.94 -22.54
N GLU A 111 0.26 -14.13 -23.56
CA GLU A 111 1.19 -13.12 -24.09
C GLU A 111 1.52 -12.04 -23.05
N THR A 112 0.52 -11.61 -22.27
CA THR A 112 0.72 -10.66 -21.17
C THR A 112 1.59 -11.26 -20.09
N LEU A 113 1.34 -12.52 -19.70
CA LEU A 113 2.17 -13.24 -18.73
C LEU A 113 3.62 -13.34 -19.21
N LEU A 114 3.86 -13.68 -20.48
CA LEU A 114 5.21 -13.81 -21.03
C LEU A 114 5.95 -12.48 -21.04
N LYS A 115 5.30 -11.39 -21.48
CA LYS A 115 5.89 -10.04 -21.45
C LYS A 115 6.19 -9.59 -20.02
N ALA A 116 5.26 -9.83 -19.10
CA ALA A 116 5.42 -9.49 -17.69
C ALA A 116 6.54 -10.31 -17.05
N SER A 117 6.61 -11.62 -17.28
CA SER A 117 7.67 -12.46 -16.73
C SER A 117 9.07 -12.00 -17.16
N ASN A 118 9.26 -11.61 -18.42
CA ASN A 118 10.53 -11.08 -18.89
C ASN A 118 10.95 -9.80 -18.15
N VAL A 119 10.02 -8.87 -17.91
CA VAL A 119 10.29 -7.65 -17.13
C VAL A 119 10.61 -7.97 -15.68
N LEU A 120 9.82 -8.85 -15.06
CA LEU A 120 10.00 -9.23 -13.66
C LEU A 120 11.33 -9.97 -13.44
N LEU A 121 11.69 -10.91 -14.31
CA LEU A 121 12.94 -11.67 -14.23
C LEU A 121 14.18 -10.81 -14.49
N ALA A 122 14.07 -9.75 -15.31
CA ALA A 122 15.16 -8.79 -15.52
C ALA A 122 15.55 -8.06 -14.23
N GLU A 123 14.62 -7.87 -13.30
CA GLU A 123 14.87 -7.32 -11.97
C GLU A 123 15.61 -8.30 -11.04
N LYS A 124 15.76 -9.57 -11.42
CA LYS A 124 16.43 -10.64 -10.65
C LYS A 124 15.91 -10.75 -9.21
N PRO A 125 14.59 -10.77 -8.97
CA PRO A 125 14.07 -10.87 -7.62
C PRO A 125 14.35 -12.25 -7.00
N ASP A 126 14.42 -12.28 -5.70
CA ASP A 126 14.48 -13.52 -4.91
C ASP A 126 13.08 -14.00 -4.56
N ILE A 127 12.13 -13.05 -4.45
CA ILE A 127 10.73 -13.31 -4.10
C ILE A 127 9.84 -12.49 -5.03
N LEU A 128 8.76 -13.12 -5.51
CA LEU A 128 7.69 -12.48 -6.26
C LEU A 128 6.39 -12.63 -5.47
N CYS A 129 5.66 -11.54 -5.29
CA CYS A 129 4.35 -11.50 -4.66
C CYS A 129 3.30 -10.96 -5.63
N PHE A 130 2.30 -11.78 -5.94
CA PHE A 130 1.23 -11.38 -6.84
C PHE A 130 -0.09 -11.23 -6.09
N GLN A 131 -0.82 -10.16 -6.38
CA GLN A 131 -2.21 -9.95 -6.02
C GLN A 131 -3.06 -10.04 -7.29
N GLU A 132 -4.32 -10.43 -7.15
CA GLU A 132 -5.23 -10.71 -8.27
C GLU A 132 -4.65 -11.73 -9.26
N ARG A 133 -4.07 -12.82 -8.75
CA ARG A 133 -3.65 -13.94 -9.58
C ARG A 133 -4.87 -14.62 -10.19
N PRO A 134 -4.90 -14.87 -11.51
CA PRO A 134 -6.01 -15.56 -12.13
C PRO A 134 -6.12 -17.00 -11.65
N HIS A 135 -7.36 -17.50 -11.63
CA HIS A 135 -7.67 -18.92 -11.47
C HIS A 135 -8.72 -19.29 -12.50
N THR A 136 -8.29 -19.52 -13.72
CA THR A 136 -9.17 -19.88 -14.84
C THR A 136 -8.51 -20.89 -15.75
N ASN A 137 -9.31 -21.57 -16.55
CA ASN A 137 -8.80 -22.48 -17.60
C ASN A 137 -7.99 -21.74 -18.68
N LEU A 138 -8.17 -20.41 -18.82
CA LEU A 138 -7.43 -19.60 -19.79
C LEU A 138 -5.99 -19.31 -19.31
N LEU A 139 -5.78 -19.22 -18.01
CA LEU A 139 -4.48 -18.99 -17.41
C LEU A 139 -4.38 -19.71 -16.06
N ALA A 140 -4.11 -21.02 -16.13
CA ALA A 140 -4.00 -21.87 -14.95
C ALA A 140 -2.70 -21.59 -14.18
N TRP A 141 -2.69 -21.96 -12.91
CA TRP A 141 -1.53 -21.79 -12.02
C TRP A 141 -0.25 -22.43 -12.58
N ASP A 142 -0.35 -23.63 -13.15
CA ASP A 142 0.81 -24.32 -13.72
C ASP A 142 1.43 -23.53 -14.88
N THR A 143 0.61 -22.85 -15.70
CA THR A 143 1.09 -21.96 -16.76
C THR A 143 1.83 -20.76 -16.18
N ILE A 144 1.31 -20.15 -15.11
CA ILE A 144 1.95 -19.04 -14.42
C ILE A 144 3.27 -19.51 -13.81
N LYS A 145 3.27 -20.63 -13.09
CA LYS A 145 4.47 -21.22 -12.48
C LYS A 145 5.55 -21.55 -13.50
N ALA A 146 5.17 -22.08 -14.66
CA ALA A 146 6.10 -22.38 -15.74
C ALA A 146 6.81 -21.15 -16.33
N ALA A 147 6.21 -19.96 -16.20
CA ALA A 147 6.85 -18.70 -16.60
C ALA A 147 7.95 -18.23 -15.62
N PHE A 148 8.06 -18.88 -14.44
CA PHE A 148 9.03 -18.54 -13.38
C PHE A 148 9.76 -19.79 -12.87
N PRO A 149 10.56 -20.46 -13.73
CA PRO A 149 11.18 -21.77 -13.41
C PRO A 149 12.21 -21.69 -12.26
N ASP A 150 12.83 -20.53 -12.04
CA ASP A 150 13.82 -20.31 -10.99
C ASP A 150 13.22 -20.14 -9.57
N TYR A 151 11.89 -20.29 -9.43
CA TYR A 151 11.17 -20.15 -8.17
C TYR A 151 10.48 -21.47 -7.78
N PRO A 152 11.24 -22.46 -7.29
CA PRO A 152 10.69 -23.79 -7.02
C PRO A 152 9.70 -23.83 -5.85
N TYR A 153 9.78 -22.83 -4.94
CA TYR A 153 8.94 -22.80 -3.76
C TYR A 153 7.82 -21.77 -3.93
N THR A 154 6.59 -22.18 -3.62
CA THR A 154 5.42 -21.33 -3.80
C THR A 154 4.47 -21.45 -2.61
N ALA A 155 3.78 -20.34 -2.30
CA ALA A 155 2.63 -20.30 -1.41
C ALA A 155 1.48 -19.61 -2.13
N ILE A 156 0.34 -20.28 -2.22
CA ILE A 156 -0.89 -19.75 -2.82
C ILE A 156 -2.05 -19.96 -1.84
N ASN A 157 -3.11 -19.17 -1.96
CA ASN A 157 -4.32 -19.41 -1.17
C ASN A 157 -5.02 -20.69 -1.62
N SER A 158 -5.58 -21.42 -0.65
CA SER A 158 -6.20 -22.73 -0.87
C SER A 158 -7.60 -22.68 -1.49
N ARG A 159 -8.33 -21.59 -1.27
CA ARG A 159 -9.66 -21.35 -1.87
C ARG A 159 -9.53 -20.78 -3.28
N GLU A 160 -9.18 -21.64 -4.22
CA GLU A 160 -8.94 -21.23 -5.61
C GLU A 160 -10.22 -21.00 -6.43
N ASP A 161 -11.38 -21.36 -5.90
CA ASP A 161 -12.71 -21.04 -6.45
C ASP A 161 -13.09 -19.57 -6.26
N GLU A 162 -12.37 -18.83 -5.41
CA GLU A 162 -12.58 -17.41 -5.17
C GLU A 162 -11.74 -16.56 -6.15
N VAL A 163 -12.23 -15.34 -6.41
CA VAL A 163 -11.50 -14.30 -7.15
C VAL A 163 -10.45 -13.61 -6.25
N LEU A 164 -9.61 -12.77 -6.83
CA LEU A 164 -8.59 -11.98 -6.12
C LEU A 164 -7.56 -12.88 -5.40
N ASN A 165 -7.07 -13.90 -6.09
CA ASN A 165 -6.13 -14.86 -5.52
C ASN A 165 -4.74 -14.23 -5.34
N LEU A 166 -3.98 -14.78 -4.39
CA LEU A 166 -2.64 -14.36 -4.04
C LEU A 166 -1.63 -15.47 -4.36
N ALA A 167 -0.39 -15.07 -4.66
CA ALA A 167 0.72 -15.99 -4.78
C ALA A 167 2.01 -15.38 -4.27
N ILE A 168 2.84 -16.21 -3.66
CA ILE A 168 4.24 -15.96 -3.35
C ILE A 168 5.06 -17.00 -4.10
N LEU A 169 6.04 -16.56 -4.87
CA LEU A 169 7.03 -17.42 -5.50
C LEU A 169 8.38 -17.06 -4.90
N SER A 170 9.17 -18.06 -4.51
CA SER A 170 10.43 -17.88 -3.80
C SER A 170 11.52 -18.79 -4.34
N ARG A 171 12.75 -18.27 -4.38
CA ARG A 171 13.96 -19.09 -4.61
C ARG A 171 14.34 -19.92 -3.39
N TRP A 172 13.85 -19.54 -2.21
CA TRP A 172 14.14 -20.20 -0.94
C TRP A 172 12.93 -20.99 -0.40
N PRO A 173 13.17 -22.00 0.43
CA PRO A 173 12.11 -22.78 1.03
C PRO A 173 11.07 -21.93 1.75
N VAL A 174 9.82 -22.32 1.59
CA VAL A 174 8.65 -21.67 2.16
C VAL A 174 7.92 -22.63 3.08
N SER A 175 7.52 -22.15 4.26
CA SER A 175 6.70 -22.89 5.21
C SER A 175 5.72 -21.99 5.94
N GLY A 176 4.99 -22.52 6.92
CA GLY A 176 4.15 -21.72 7.81
C GLY A 176 3.03 -20.96 7.11
N LEU A 177 2.54 -21.48 5.96
CA LEU A 177 1.44 -20.84 5.24
C LEU A 177 0.23 -20.67 6.16
N LYS A 178 -0.19 -19.44 6.32
CA LYS A 178 -1.43 -19.07 7.01
C LYS A 178 -2.22 -18.12 6.14
N GLU A 179 -3.51 -18.39 6.04
CA GLU A 179 -4.43 -17.64 5.20
C GLU A 179 -5.45 -16.92 6.06
N PHE A 180 -5.70 -15.67 5.74
CA PHE A 180 -6.70 -14.84 6.41
C PHE A 180 -7.81 -14.54 5.41
N TYR A 181 -8.95 -15.15 5.64
CA TYR A 181 -10.19 -14.91 4.91
C TYR A 181 -11.12 -14.04 5.75
N PHE A 182 -11.84 -13.17 5.10
CA PHE A 182 -12.71 -12.21 5.76
C PHE A 182 -14.17 -12.43 5.37
N PRO A 183 -15.10 -12.41 6.32
CA PRO A 183 -16.53 -12.51 6.03
C PRO A 183 -16.99 -11.47 5.01
N GLU A 184 -17.81 -11.88 4.05
CA GLU A 184 -18.36 -11.01 3.00
C GLU A 184 -17.30 -10.24 2.19
N SER A 185 -16.10 -10.80 2.01
CA SER A 185 -15.02 -10.22 1.21
C SER A 185 -14.28 -11.31 0.45
N TYR A 186 -13.93 -11.06 -0.79
CA TYR A 186 -13.03 -11.91 -1.57
C TYR A 186 -11.55 -11.53 -1.36
N ASN A 187 -11.30 -10.38 -0.75
CA ASN A 187 -9.95 -9.96 -0.38
C ASN A 187 -9.40 -10.85 0.73
N LYS A 188 -8.10 -11.08 0.72
CA LYS A 188 -7.43 -12.00 1.62
C LYS A 188 -5.99 -11.59 1.88
N ILE A 189 -5.35 -12.25 2.83
CA ILE A 189 -3.94 -12.12 3.13
C ILE A 189 -3.36 -13.53 3.22
N ILE A 190 -2.17 -13.75 2.66
CA ILE A 190 -1.38 -14.95 2.92
C ILE A 190 -0.10 -14.56 3.65
N GLN A 191 0.20 -15.31 4.69
CA GLN A 191 1.44 -15.27 5.44
C GLN A 191 2.27 -16.50 5.06
N ALA A 192 3.58 -16.33 4.91
CA ALA A 192 4.51 -17.43 4.75
C ALA A 192 5.85 -17.11 5.43
N ASP A 193 6.54 -18.14 5.89
CA ASP A 193 7.88 -18.05 6.45
C ASP A 193 8.89 -18.47 5.36
N ILE A 194 9.80 -17.56 5.01
CA ILE A 194 10.83 -17.76 3.99
C ILE A 194 12.14 -18.06 4.68
N HIS A 195 12.75 -19.22 4.36
CA HIS A 195 13.97 -19.71 4.99
C HIS A 195 15.20 -19.44 4.13
N ILE A 196 16.07 -18.53 4.57
CA ILE A 196 17.26 -18.09 3.85
C ILE A 196 18.50 -18.52 4.64
N GLY A 197 19.03 -19.69 4.31
CA GLY A 197 20.05 -20.33 5.10
C GLY A 197 19.57 -20.62 6.53
N LYS A 198 20.19 -19.98 7.53
CA LYS A 198 19.77 -20.11 8.95
C LYS A 198 18.74 -19.06 9.37
N GLN A 199 18.44 -18.12 8.49
CA GLN A 199 17.56 -16.98 8.78
C GLN A 199 16.14 -17.28 8.32
N THR A 200 15.17 -16.71 8.99
CA THR A 200 13.76 -16.76 8.60
C THR A 200 13.18 -15.37 8.63
N ILE A 201 12.46 -15.01 7.58
CA ILE A 201 11.61 -13.82 7.56
C ILE A 201 10.15 -14.24 7.40
N ARG A 202 9.24 -13.50 8.02
CA ARG A 202 7.80 -13.67 7.84
C ARG A 202 7.29 -12.67 6.81
N LEU A 203 6.77 -13.21 5.71
CA LEU A 203 6.23 -12.44 4.60
C LEU A 203 4.69 -12.45 4.66
N PHE A 204 4.10 -11.28 4.56
CA PHE A 204 2.66 -11.10 4.34
C PHE A 204 2.44 -10.55 2.93
N ASN A 205 1.76 -11.31 2.07
CA ASN A 205 1.25 -10.83 0.80
C ASN A 205 -0.23 -10.45 0.98
N VAL A 206 -0.55 -9.19 0.70
CA VAL A 206 -1.77 -8.54 1.17
C VAL A 206 -2.60 -8.03 0.00
N HIS A 207 -3.92 -8.28 0.05
CA HIS A 207 -4.88 -7.57 -0.78
C HIS A 207 -6.09 -7.21 0.09
N LEU A 208 -6.12 -5.95 0.57
CA LEU A 208 -7.20 -5.48 1.43
C LEU A 208 -8.42 -5.05 0.61
N GLN A 209 -9.55 -4.89 1.30
CA GLN A 209 -10.84 -4.54 0.71
C GLN A 209 -10.75 -3.29 -0.18
N THR A 210 -11.12 -3.45 -1.44
CA THR A 210 -11.21 -2.34 -2.41
C THR A 210 -12.27 -1.31 -2.00
N THR A 211 -12.23 -0.12 -2.58
CA THR A 211 -13.21 0.94 -2.32
C THR A 211 -14.64 0.53 -2.74
N GLY A 212 -14.76 -0.40 -3.69
CA GLY A 212 -16.04 -0.88 -4.22
C GLY A 212 -16.79 0.13 -5.09
N VAL A 213 -16.16 1.23 -5.47
CA VAL A 213 -16.75 2.25 -6.34
C VAL A 213 -16.53 1.88 -7.79
N THR A 214 -17.61 1.89 -8.57
CA THR A 214 -17.57 1.68 -10.01
C THR A 214 -18.13 2.89 -10.76
N PRO A 215 -17.68 3.17 -12.00
CA PRO A 215 -18.23 4.25 -12.81
C PRO A 215 -19.74 4.13 -12.98
N GLY A 216 -20.45 5.26 -12.93
CA GLY A 216 -21.91 5.30 -13.13
C GLY A 216 -22.76 5.15 -11.86
N MET A 217 -22.16 4.95 -10.70
CA MET A 217 -22.90 4.92 -9.42
C MET A 217 -23.45 6.30 -9.04
N GLU A 218 -24.64 6.32 -8.40
CA GLU A 218 -25.19 7.53 -7.79
C GLU A 218 -24.32 8.00 -6.61
N ARG A 219 -24.13 9.32 -6.45
CA ARG A 219 -23.26 9.93 -5.41
C ARG A 219 -23.56 9.43 -3.99
N LYS A 220 -24.84 9.31 -3.62
CA LYS A 220 -25.24 8.83 -2.28
C LYS A 220 -24.81 7.38 -2.07
N SER A 221 -24.98 6.53 -3.08
CA SER A 221 -24.56 5.13 -3.07
C SER A 221 -23.03 5.01 -3.00
N VAL A 222 -22.30 5.88 -3.71
CA VAL A 222 -20.82 5.92 -3.66
C VAL A 222 -20.32 6.11 -2.24
N ILE A 223 -20.82 7.11 -1.51
CA ILE A 223 -20.38 7.39 -0.13
C ILE A 223 -20.68 6.21 0.79
N GLN A 224 -21.88 5.64 0.72
CA GLN A 224 -22.28 4.51 1.56
C GLN A 224 -21.44 3.25 1.28
N ILE A 225 -21.15 2.98 0.01
CA ILE A 225 -20.32 1.86 -0.42
C ILE A 225 -18.87 2.06 0.06
N MET A 226 -18.31 3.26 -0.14
CA MET A 226 -16.98 3.59 0.36
C MET A 226 -16.86 3.39 1.86
N GLN A 227 -17.83 3.87 2.65
CA GLN A 227 -17.86 3.71 4.11
C GLN A 227 -17.94 2.23 4.52
N LYS A 228 -18.84 1.45 3.90
CA LYS A 228 -18.97 0.01 4.17
C LYS A 228 -17.66 -0.72 3.87
N HIS A 229 -17.05 -0.46 2.72
CA HIS A 229 -15.82 -1.10 2.30
C HIS A 229 -14.61 -0.64 3.13
N ALA A 230 -14.54 0.64 3.46
CA ALA A 230 -13.51 1.17 4.36
C ALA A 230 -13.59 0.52 5.76
N LEU A 231 -14.79 0.28 6.30
CA LEU A 231 -14.94 -0.42 7.58
C LEU A 231 -14.37 -1.85 7.50
N LYS A 232 -14.65 -2.58 6.41
CA LYS A 232 -14.08 -3.92 6.19
C LYS A 232 -12.55 -3.85 6.12
N ARG A 233 -12.01 -2.96 5.31
CA ARG A 233 -10.59 -2.75 5.13
C ARG A 233 -9.88 -2.38 6.45
N ASN A 234 -10.46 -1.49 7.23
CA ASN A 234 -9.90 -1.07 8.51
C ASN A 234 -9.83 -2.24 9.51
N LYS A 235 -10.86 -3.10 9.56
CA LYS A 235 -10.83 -4.32 10.37
C LYS A 235 -9.81 -5.34 9.87
N GLN A 236 -9.65 -5.49 8.55
CA GLN A 236 -8.61 -6.33 7.96
C GLN A 236 -7.22 -5.84 8.34
N ALA A 237 -7.00 -4.51 8.30
CA ALA A 237 -5.74 -3.88 8.69
C ALA A 237 -5.42 -4.09 10.19
N GLN A 238 -6.41 -4.06 11.08
CA GLN A 238 -6.22 -4.38 12.51
C GLN A 238 -5.78 -5.84 12.71
N LEU A 239 -6.44 -6.80 12.05
CA LEU A 239 -6.07 -8.21 12.14
C LEU A 239 -4.67 -8.47 11.57
N LEU A 240 -4.31 -7.79 10.47
CA LEU A 240 -2.95 -7.85 9.93
C LEU A 240 -1.93 -7.27 10.90
N HIS A 241 -2.23 -6.13 11.52
CA HIS A 241 -1.37 -5.53 12.55
C HIS A 241 -1.10 -6.50 13.71
N GLU A 242 -2.15 -7.13 14.24
CA GLU A 242 -2.02 -8.14 15.30
C GLU A 242 -1.13 -9.33 14.87
N ALA A 243 -1.30 -9.81 13.63
CA ALA A 243 -0.48 -10.88 13.08
C ALA A 243 0.99 -10.46 12.92
N ILE A 244 1.25 -9.21 12.52
CA ILE A 244 2.59 -8.63 12.42
C ILE A 244 3.25 -8.56 13.80
N GLN A 245 2.54 -8.03 14.79
CA GLN A 245 3.07 -7.88 16.17
C GLN A 245 3.36 -9.22 16.83
N SER A 246 2.63 -10.28 16.49
CA SER A 246 2.84 -11.63 17.01
C SER A 246 3.95 -12.41 16.28
N SER A 247 4.62 -11.82 15.30
CA SER A 247 5.66 -12.52 14.54
C SER A 247 6.93 -12.72 15.37
N PRO A 248 7.46 -13.96 15.49
CA PRO A 248 8.76 -14.21 16.09
C PRO A 248 9.93 -13.90 15.17
N TYR A 249 9.66 -13.58 13.90
CA TYR A 249 10.66 -13.31 12.86
C TYR A 249 10.59 -11.86 12.39
N PRO A 250 11.67 -11.34 11.81
CA PRO A 250 11.60 -10.10 11.03
C PRO A 250 10.51 -10.19 9.97
N VAL A 251 9.79 -9.07 9.79
CA VAL A 251 8.59 -9.03 8.96
C VAL A 251 8.85 -8.29 7.66
N LEU A 252 8.23 -8.77 6.58
CA LEU A 252 8.04 -8.09 5.32
C LEU A 252 6.57 -8.14 4.95
N VAL A 253 5.95 -6.99 4.72
CA VAL A 253 4.58 -6.87 4.24
C VAL A 253 4.61 -6.25 2.85
N CYS A 254 3.94 -6.83 1.89
CA CYS A 254 3.79 -6.24 0.56
C CYS A 254 2.39 -6.49 0.00
N GLY A 255 1.95 -5.60 -0.90
CA GLY A 255 0.72 -5.77 -1.65
C GLY A 255 -0.17 -4.54 -1.68
N ASP A 256 -1.39 -4.76 -2.16
CA ASP A 256 -2.41 -3.75 -2.38
C ASP A 256 -3.26 -3.54 -1.12
N PHE A 257 -3.10 -2.38 -0.50
CA PHE A 257 -3.90 -2.00 0.67
C PHE A 257 -5.22 -1.32 0.28
N ASN A 258 -5.37 -0.96 -1.01
CA ASN A 258 -6.55 -0.23 -1.51
C ASN A 258 -6.86 1.07 -0.73
N ASP A 259 -5.85 1.67 -0.11
CA ASP A 259 -5.98 2.91 0.65
C ASP A 259 -4.70 3.76 0.62
N VAL A 260 -4.85 5.05 0.90
CA VAL A 260 -3.78 6.06 0.82
C VAL A 260 -2.98 6.16 2.13
N PRO A 261 -1.76 6.79 2.12
CA PRO A 261 -0.92 6.89 3.33
C PRO A 261 -1.57 7.65 4.50
N SER A 262 -2.52 8.56 4.22
CA SER A 262 -3.27 9.30 5.24
C SER A 262 -4.43 8.50 5.86
N SER A 263 -4.58 7.22 5.52
CA SER A 263 -5.69 6.37 5.98
C SER A 263 -5.40 5.68 7.31
N PHE A 264 -6.47 5.23 7.96
CA PHE A 264 -6.41 4.36 9.12
C PHE A 264 -5.71 3.02 8.79
N ALA A 265 -6.07 2.41 7.66
CA ALA A 265 -5.54 1.09 7.28
C ALA A 265 -4.02 1.11 7.12
N TYR A 266 -3.46 2.10 6.39
CA TYR A 266 -2.02 2.25 6.26
C TYR A 266 -1.35 2.49 7.63
N THR A 267 -1.89 3.39 8.43
CA THR A 267 -1.33 3.73 9.75
C THR A 267 -1.28 2.50 10.67
N GLN A 268 -2.34 1.68 10.68
CA GLN A 268 -2.37 0.45 11.49
C GLN A 268 -1.29 -0.54 11.04
N VAL A 269 -1.19 -0.80 9.74
CA VAL A 269 -0.24 -1.82 9.24
C VAL A 269 1.20 -1.33 9.32
N SER A 270 1.47 -0.05 9.07
CA SER A 270 2.82 0.52 9.10
C SER A 270 3.39 0.74 10.49
N GLN A 271 2.56 0.63 11.53
CA GLN A 271 3.01 0.82 12.90
C GLN A 271 4.10 -0.18 13.29
N GLY A 272 5.26 0.32 13.64
CA GLY A 272 6.41 -0.52 14.01
C GLY A 272 7.24 -1.02 12.82
N LEU A 273 6.87 -0.69 11.59
CA LEU A 273 7.58 -1.03 10.36
C LEU A 273 8.20 0.22 9.69
N ARG A 274 8.99 -0.02 8.66
CA ARG A 274 9.55 0.97 7.72
C ARG A 274 8.86 0.84 6.39
N ASP A 275 8.51 1.95 5.81
CA ASP A 275 8.01 2.00 4.44
C ASP A 275 9.17 2.06 3.46
N CYS A 276 9.33 1.02 2.64
CA CYS A 276 10.45 0.89 1.71
C CYS A 276 10.52 2.04 0.70
N PHE A 277 9.37 2.54 0.23
CA PHE A 277 9.33 3.69 -0.65
C PHE A 277 9.84 4.96 0.05
N LYS A 278 9.46 5.20 1.30
CA LYS A 278 9.92 6.36 2.07
C LYS A 278 11.43 6.30 2.36
N GLU A 279 11.99 5.10 2.51
CA GLU A 279 13.40 4.90 2.81
C GLU A 279 14.30 5.08 1.56
N ALA A 280 13.89 4.57 0.39
CA ALA A 280 14.75 4.52 -0.79
C ALA A 280 14.07 4.88 -2.13
N GLY A 281 12.77 5.12 -2.14
CA GLY A 281 12.05 5.49 -3.36
C GLY A 281 12.28 6.95 -3.75
N TYR A 282 12.12 7.25 -5.03
CA TYR A 282 12.33 8.60 -5.57
C TYR A 282 11.08 9.12 -6.30
N GLY A 283 10.79 10.41 -6.12
CA GLY A 283 9.73 11.11 -6.83
C GLY A 283 8.33 10.82 -6.28
N TRP A 284 7.33 10.89 -7.16
CA TRP A 284 5.93 10.63 -6.79
C TRP A 284 5.66 9.13 -6.73
N GLY A 285 5.30 8.64 -5.56
CA GLY A 285 5.16 7.20 -5.26
C GLY A 285 3.82 6.58 -5.67
N ASN A 286 3.11 7.15 -6.62
CA ASN A 286 1.85 6.60 -7.09
C ASN A 286 2.03 5.19 -7.65
N THR A 287 1.29 4.25 -7.11
CA THR A 287 1.30 2.85 -7.55
C THR A 287 0.10 2.52 -8.43
N TYR A 288 -1.00 3.28 -8.31
CA TYR A 288 -2.21 3.10 -9.08
C TYR A 288 -2.24 4.03 -10.29
N GLN A 289 -2.29 3.47 -11.50
CA GLN A 289 -2.17 4.20 -12.76
C GLN A 289 -3.48 4.80 -13.26
N SER A 290 -4.62 4.38 -12.69
CA SER A 290 -5.93 4.97 -12.96
C SER A 290 -6.17 6.24 -12.11
N LEU A 291 -7.31 6.89 -12.29
CA LEU A 291 -7.72 8.09 -11.55
C LEU A 291 -6.66 9.21 -11.51
N GLY A 292 -6.09 9.50 -12.69
CA GLY A 292 -5.10 10.57 -12.83
C GLY A 292 -3.71 10.23 -12.32
N ASN A 293 -3.43 8.97 -12.01
CA ASN A 293 -2.11 8.51 -11.53
C ASN A 293 -1.66 9.24 -10.26
N LEU A 294 -2.59 9.46 -9.31
CA LEU A 294 -2.36 10.25 -8.12
C LEU A 294 -2.15 9.41 -6.85
N PHE A 295 -2.67 8.17 -6.83
CA PHE A 295 -2.77 7.41 -5.59
C PHE A 295 -1.64 6.41 -5.42
N ARG A 296 -1.12 6.35 -4.21
CA ARG A 296 -0.26 5.31 -3.70
C ARG A 296 -1.10 4.42 -2.81
N ILE A 297 -1.38 3.20 -3.25
CA ILE A 297 -2.24 2.23 -2.57
C ILE A 297 -1.59 0.86 -2.38
N ASP A 298 -0.47 0.62 -3.05
CA ASP A 298 0.36 -0.56 -2.86
C ASP A 298 1.59 -0.19 -2.03
N TYR A 299 2.01 -1.09 -1.15
CA TYR A 299 3.07 -0.84 -0.18
C TYR A 299 4.02 -2.01 -0.06
N MET A 300 5.27 -1.70 0.32
CA MET A 300 6.24 -2.62 0.89
C MET A 300 6.71 -2.06 2.21
N LEU A 301 6.52 -2.82 3.28
CA LEU A 301 6.88 -2.43 4.64
C LEU A 301 7.78 -3.50 5.24
N CYS A 302 8.86 -3.13 5.90
CA CYS A 302 9.79 -4.07 6.52
C CYS A 302 10.07 -3.73 7.99
N SER A 303 10.57 -4.69 8.74
CA SER A 303 10.95 -4.52 10.14
C SER A 303 11.93 -3.38 10.34
N LYS A 304 11.85 -2.65 11.46
CA LYS A 304 12.64 -1.44 11.78
C LYS A 304 14.15 -1.65 11.74
N GLN A 305 14.64 -2.84 12.03
CA GLN A 305 16.06 -3.20 12.01
C GLN A 305 16.62 -3.42 10.59
N SER A 306 15.73 -3.55 9.59
CA SER A 306 16.11 -3.74 8.19
C SER A 306 16.58 -2.42 7.56
N VAL A 307 17.38 -2.54 6.49
CA VAL A 307 17.89 -1.41 5.69
C VAL A 307 17.40 -1.57 4.25
N VAL A 308 16.68 -0.57 3.75
CA VAL A 308 16.24 -0.53 2.35
C VAL A 308 17.26 0.27 1.56
N THR A 309 17.85 -0.32 0.54
CA THR A 309 18.89 0.31 -0.28
C THR A 309 18.42 0.73 -1.65
N ASP A 310 17.37 0.11 -2.14
CA ASP A 310 16.80 0.37 -3.45
C ASP A 310 15.29 0.16 -3.43
N TYR A 311 14.56 1.05 -4.12
CA TYR A 311 13.13 0.92 -4.35
C TYR A 311 12.76 1.58 -5.67
N ASN A 312 12.15 0.81 -6.56
CA ASN A 312 11.74 1.24 -7.88
C ASN A 312 10.27 0.94 -8.16
N LEU A 313 9.63 1.84 -8.92
CA LEU A 313 8.29 1.66 -9.49
C LEU A 313 8.40 1.52 -11.01
N ILE A 314 7.94 0.38 -11.54
CA ILE A 314 7.94 0.12 -12.98
C ILE A 314 6.51 0.26 -13.50
N SER A 315 6.30 1.23 -14.39
CA SER A 315 5.03 1.41 -15.08
C SER A 315 4.86 0.35 -16.16
N ASN A 316 3.64 -0.09 -16.36
CA ASN A 316 3.28 -1.08 -17.38
C ASN A 316 1.88 -0.79 -17.95
N SER A 317 1.52 -1.47 -19.05
CA SER A 317 0.21 -1.36 -19.68
C SER A 317 -0.68 -2.60 -19.42
N TRP A 318 -0.19 -3.55 -18.63
CA TRP A 318 -0.87 -4.84 -18.40
C TRP A 318 -1.73 -4.84 -17.16
N SER A 319 -1.44 -3.95 -16.23
CA SER A 319 -2.23 -3.72 -15.03
C SER A 319 -2.44 -2.23 -14.82
N ASP A 320 -3.44 -1.86 -14.07
CA ASP A 320 -3.63 -0.51 -13.54
C ASP A 320 -2.78 -0.25 -12.28
N HIS A 321 -1.96 -1.23 -11.87
CA HIS A 321 -0.97 -1.09 -10.81
C HIS A 321 0.45 -1.14 -11.37
N LYS A 322 1.36 -0.33 -10.81
CA LYS A 322 2.79 -0.39 -11.08
C LYS A 322 3.41 -1.56 -10.34
N ILE A 323 4.48 -2.10 -10.93
CA ILE A 323 5.31 -3.11 -10.28
C ILE A 323 6.20 -2.41 -9.24
N GLN A 324 6.23 -2.91 -8.02
CA GLN A 324 7.15 -2.47 -6.98
C GLN A 324 8.34 -3.41 -6.92
N CYS A 325 9.56 -2.87 -6.90
CA CYS A 325 10.80 -3.59 -6.69
C CYS A 325 11.56 -2.97 -5.51
N ALA A 326 12.07 -3.79 -4.58
CA ALA A 326 12.89 -3.31 -3.49
C ALA A 326 14.05 -4.26 -3.18
N THR A 327 15.17 -3.70 -2.72
CA THR A 327 16.25 -4.46 -2.10
C THR A 327 16.32 -4.10 -0.63
N ILE A 328 16.15 -5.10 0.22
CA ILE A 328 16.04 -4.96 1.67
C ILE A 328 17.10 -5.84 2.31
N TYR A 329 17.89 -5.28 3.19
CA TYR A 329 18.88 -5.99 3.99
C TYR A 329 18.31 -6.30 5.37
N TYR A 330 18.35 -7.56 5.74
CA TYR A 330 17.92 -8.03 7.06
C TYR A 330 19.13 -8.37 7.92
N PRO A 331 19.09 -8.13 9.24
CA PRO A 331 20.17 -8.56 10.13
C PRO A 331 20.25 -10.09 10.15
N SER A 332 21.48 -10.61 10.16
CA SER A 332 21.74 -12.02 10.48
C SER A 332 21.63 -12.21 12.00
N ASN A 333 20.90 -13.23 12.43
CA ASN A 333 20.79 -13.59 13.85
C ASN A 333 22.07 -14.29 14.36
#